data_d88e85dc33e5b8ec61871067717bf79d
#
_entry.id   d88e85dc33e5b8ec61871067717bf79d
#
_cell.length_a   1.000
_cell.length_b   1.000
_cell.length_c   1.000
_cell.angle_alpha   90.00
_cell.angle_beta   90.00
_cell.angle_gamma   90.00
#
_symmetry.space_group_name_H-M   'P 1'
#
loop_
_entity.id
_entity.type
_entity.pdbx_description
1 polymer ?
#
loop_
_entity_poly.entity_id
_entity_poly.type
_entity_poly.pdbx_seq_one_letter_code
_entity_poly.pdbx_strand_id
1 'polypeptide(L)'
;MWKILRPPKHKPPVAAEKIDKEYKRLRLQVFIGIFIGYAGYYLVRKNFTLAMPHLVEMGFDKGDLGIALSANAIAYGLSKFLMGGVSDRSNARVFLPLGLVLSALVTMFLGTSAGISSIIMMFITQFLIGWFQGMGWPPCGRVMTHWFSQNERGTKMSIWNVAHNVGGGMIGPMAAYGLLWFGSWQIGTFWFPAVVAIVVAMLAFLLIRDTPQSTGLPPIEKYRNDYPKNYSEKSEQELTTKEIFFKYVLNNKILWYIAFANAFVYLVRYGVLDWAPTYLKDIKGYDIKDVGWAYSAYEWAAIPGTIICGWLSDKVFKGR
;
A
#
# COMPACT_ATOMS: atom_id res chain seq x y z
N MET A 1 -18.65 1.55 -14.98
CA MET A 1 -17.81 0.72 -14.09
C MET A 1 -17.91 -0.74 -14.53
N TRP A 2 -16.81 -1.42 -14.74
CA TRP A 2 -16.80 -2.80 -15.25
C TRP A 2 -17.51 -3.71 -14.24
N LYS A 3 -18.34 -4.64 -14.74
CA LYS A 3 -19.18 -5.52 -13.89
C LYS A 3 -18.37 -6.22 -12.78
N ILE A 4 -17.10 -6.56 -13.06
CA ILE A 4 -16.21 -7.27 -12.15
C ILE A 4 -15.73 -6.43 -10.95
N LEU A 5 -15.69 -5.09 -11.10
CA LEU A 5 -15.29 -4.16 -10.04
C LEU A 5 -16.45 -3.79 -9.11
N ARG A 6 -17.69 -4.14 -9.44
CA ARG A 6 -18.84 -3.83 -8.57
C ARG A 6 -18.76 -4.62 -7.27
N PRO A 7 -19.22 -4.06 -6.14
CA PRO A 7 -19.35 -4.80 -4.90
C PRO A 7 -20.15 -6.10 -5.13
N PRO A 8 -19.72 -7.22 -4.55
CA PRO A 8 -20.43 -8.49 -4.70
C PRO A 8 -21.80 -8.42 -4.01
N LYS A 9 -22.78 -9.11 -4.57
CA LYS A 9 -24.10 -9.25 -3.93
C LYS A 9 -23.96 -10.02 -2.62
N HIS A 10 -24.82 -9.70 -1.65
CA HIS A 10 -24.92 -10.44 -0.40
C HIS A 10 -25.36 -11.88 -0.69
N LYS A 11 -24.72 -12.84 -0.03
CA LYS A 11 -25.09 -14.25 -0.10
C LYS A 11 -26.17 -14.57 0.95
N PRO A 12 -26.97 -15.65 0.75
CA PRO A 12 -27.86 -16.15 1.79
C PRO A 12 -27.11 -16.38 3.10
N PRO A 13 -27.78 -16.15 4.25
CA PRO A 13 -27.15 -16.32 5.56
C PRO A 13 -26.64 -17.76 5.76
N VAL A 14 -25.44 -17.86 6.34
CA VAL A 14 -24.87 -19.14 6.78
C VAL A 14 -25.64 -19.63 8.02
N ALA A 15 -25.78 -20.95 8.20
CA ALA A 15 -26.41 -21.54 9.40
C ALA A 15 -25.74 -21.03 10.69
N ALA A 16 -26.56 -20.71 11.70
CA ALA A 16 -26.11 -20.06 12.94
C ALA A 16 -24.93 -20.79 13.62
N GLU A 17 -24.96 -22.12 13.62
CA GLU A 17 -23.91 -23.00 14.20
C GLU A 17 -22.52 -22.83 13.53
N LYS A 18 -22.48 -22.40 12.28
CA LYS A 18 -21.25 -22.26 11.48
C LYS A 18 -20.67 -20.83 11.50
N ILE A 19 -21.46 -19.86 11.93
CA ILE A 19 -21.09 -18.43 11.85
C ILE A 19 -19.76 -18.18 12.56
N ASP A 20 -19.58 -18.63 13.80
CA ASP A 20 -18.39 -18.33 14.60
C ASP A 20 -17.11 -18.94 13.99
N LYS A 21 -17.20 -20.20 13.53
CA LYS A 21 -16.09 -20.89 12.87
C LYS A 21 -15.69 -20.22 11.56
N GLU A 22 -16.66 -19.89 10.72
CA GLU A 22 -16.40 -19.23 9.43
C GLU A 22 -15.89 -17.80 9.63
N TYR A 23 -16.41 -17.07 10.61
CA TYR A 23 -15.96 -15.72 10.93
C TYR A 23 -14.47 -15.72 11.34
N LYS A 24 -14.08 -16.60 12.28
CA LYS A 24 -12.69 -16.72 12.73
C LYS A 24 -11.74 -17.05 11.58
N ARG A 25 -12.13 -18.02 10.75
CA ARG A 25 -11.34 -18.44 9.57
C ARG A 25 -11.18 -17.32 8.55
N LEU A 26 -12.31 -16.72 8.13
CA LEU A 26 -12.32 -15.71 7.08
C LEU A 26 -11.66 -14.40 7.53
N ARG A 27 -11.79 -13.99 8.78
CA ARG A 27 -11.09 -12.81 9.32
C ARG A 27 -9.57 -12.94 9.23
N LEU A 28 -9.04 -14.11 9.62
CA LEU A 28 -7.61 -14.36 9.51
C LEU A 28 -7.16 -14.40 8.04
N GLN A 29 -7.90 -15.11 7.21
CA GLN A 29 -7.64 -15.21 5.77
C GLN A 29 -7.63 -13.83 5.10
N VAL A 30 -8.64 -13.01 5.36
CA VAL A 30 -8.77 -11.67 4.78
C VAL A 30 -7.67 -10.74 5.31
N PHE A 31 -7.36 -10.83 6.61
CA PHE A 31 -6.27 -10.05 7.20
C PHE A 31 -4.92 -10.34 6.53
N ILE A 32 -4.59 -11.64 6.37
CA ILE A 32 -3.38 -12.06 5.65
C ILE A 32 -3.43 -11.55 4.21
N GLY A 33 -4.57 -11.67 3.54
CA GLY A 33 -4.75 -11.23 2.16
C GLY A 33 -4.45 -9.73 1.95
N ILE A 34 -5.00 -8.86 2.81
CA ILE A 34 -4.71 -7.42 2.72
C ILE A 34 -3.30 -7.08 3.19
N PHE A 35 -2.72 -7.84 4.12
CA PHE A 35 -1.35 -7.65 4.58
C PHE A 35 -0.35 -7.94 3.46
N ILE A 36 -0.39 -9.14 2.89
CA ILE A 36 0.55 -9.51 1.81
C ILE A 36 0.29 -8.67 0.55
N GLY A 37 -0.99 -8.41 0.21
CA GLY A 37 -1.34 -7.58 -0.93
C GLY A 37 -0.75 -6.18 -0.81
N TYR A 38 -0.86 -5.55 0.37
CA TYR A 38 -0.29 -4.23 0.60
C TYR A 38 1.25 -4.25 0.67
N ALA A 39 1.85 -5.29 1.27
CA ALA A 39 3.30 -5.50 1.21
C ALA A 39 3.79 -5.61 -0.24
N GLY A 40 3.03 -6.30 -1.09
CA GLY A 40 3.33 -6.43 -2.52
C GLY A 40 3.46 -5.11 -3.26
N TYR A 41 2.65 -4.10 -2.91
CA TYR A 41 2.78 -2.75 -3.49
C TYR A 41 4.17 -2.13 -3.24
N TYR A 42 4.79 -2.44 -2.10
CA TYR A 42 6.11 -1.91 -1.78
C TYR A 42 7.25 -2.62 -2.50
N LEU A 43 7.03 -3.83 -3.02
CA LEU A 43 8.00 -4.51 -3.89
C LEU A 43 8.20 -3.80 -5.24
N VAL A 44 7.23 -2.99 -5.68
CA VAL A 44 7.25 -2.28 -6.96
C VAL A 44 7.13 -0.75 -6.82
N ARG A 45 7.40 -0.22 -5.62
CA ARG A 45 7.23 1.20 -5.34
C ARG A 45 8.53 2.00 -5.41
N LYS A 46 9.63 1.45 -4.90
CA LYS A 46 10.90 2.16 -4.71
C LYS A 46 12.05 1.59 -5.57
N ASN A 47 11.71 0.82 -6.55
CA ASN A 47 12.67 0.21 -7.47
C ASN A 47 13.50 1.26 -8.22
N PHE A 48 12.87 2.36 -8.65
CA PHE A 48 13.57 3.45 -9.33
C PHE A 48 14.64 4.09 -8.45
N THR A 49 14.37 4.28 -7.16
CA THR A 49 15.33 4.79 -6.19
C THR A 49 16.58 3.91 -6.09
N LEU A 50 16.41 2.58 -6.09
CA LEU A 50 17.52 1.62 -6.07
C LEU A 50 18.24 1.54 -7.42
N ALA A 51 17.57 1.89 -8.51
CA ALA A 51 18.15 1.95 -9.85
C ALA A 51 18.92 3.25 -10.12
N MET A 52 18.66 4.33 -9.38
CA MET A 52 19.29 5.65 -9.61
C MET A 52 20.82 5.60 -9.68
N PRO A 53 21.54 4.88 -8.81
CA PRO A 53 23.00 4.78 -8.94
C PRO A 53 23.44 4.24 -10.30
N HIS A 54 22.77 3.21 -10.82
CA HIS A 54 23.08 2.66 -12.14
C HIS A 54 22.71 3.61 -13.28
N LEU A 55 21.61 4.36 -13.14
CA LEU A 55 21.22 5.36 -14.15
C LEU A 55 22.20 6.52 -14.19
N VAL A 56 22.75 6.94 -13.04
CA VAL A 56 23.83 7.94 -12.98
C VAL A 56 25.09 7.42 -13.68
N GLU A 57 25.47 6.16 -13.46
CA GLU A 57 26.60 5.52 -14.19
C GLU A 57 26.37 5.47 -15.71
N MET A 58 25.13 5.40 -16.16
CA MET A 58 24.74 5.47 -17.59
C MET A 58 24.75 6.91 -18.14
N GLY A 59 25.04 7.92 -17.32
CA GLY A 59 25.17 9.32 -17.73
C GLY A 59 23.93 10.19 -17.52
N PHE A 60 22.89 9.71 -16.83
CA PHE A 60 21.74 10.55 -16.49
C PHE A 60 22.07 11.52 -15.34
N ASP A 61 21.61 12.77 -15.47
CA ASP A 61 21.77 13.77 -14.42
C ASP A 61 20.89 13.47 -13.20
N LYS A 62 21.44 13.70 -12.00
CA LYS A 62 20.72 13.44 -10.72
C LYS A 62 19.49 14.32 -10.56
N GLY A 63 19.53 15.56 -11.04
CA GLY A 63 18.39 16.48 -10.98
C GLY A 63 17.23 15.98 -11.84
N ASP A 64 17.54 15.53 -13.06
CA ASP A 64 16.55 14.97 -14.00
C ASP A 64 15.92 13.68 -13.45
N LEU A 65 16.72 12.79 -12.86
CA LEU A 65 16.21 11.60 -12.18
C LEU A 65 15.33 11.97 -10.98
N GLY A 66 15.67 13.04 -10.25
CA GLY A 66 14.82 13.58 -9.18
C GLY A 66 13.47 14.09 -9.69
N ILE A 67 13.44 14.72 -10.88
CA ILE A 67 12.20 15.14 -11.53
C ILE A 67 11.35 13.91 -11.88
N ALA A 68 11.94 12.89 -12.50
CA ALA A 68 11.23 11.65 -12.80
C ALA A 68 10.68 10.96 -11.54
N LEU A 69 11.45 10.94 -10.44
CA LEU A 69 11.02 10.39 -9.16
C LEU A 69 9.84 11.18 -8.55
N SER A 70 9.84 12.51 -8.70
CA SER A 70 8.76 13.37 -8.18
C SER A 70 7.42 13.08 -8.84
N ALA A 71 7.41 12.63 -10.10
CA ALA A 71 6.20 12.23 -10.81
C ALA A 71 5.44 11.12 -10.07
N ASN A 72 6.16 10.15 -9.48
CA ASN A 72 5.56 9.09 -8.67
C ASN A 72 4.85 9.65 -7.43
N ALA A 73 5.48 10.57 -6.71
CA ALA A 73 4.90 11.16 -5.50
C ALA A 73 3.64 11.99 -5.82
N ILE A 74 3.69 12.81 -6.87
CA ILE A 74 2.57 13.64 -7.32
C ILE A 74 1.39 12.74 -7.76
N ALA A 75 1.66 11.77 -8.64
CA ALA A 75 0.64 10.86 -9.14
C ALA A 75 0.01 10.03 -8.01
N TYR A 76 0.82 9.55 -7.06
CA TYR A 76 0.35 8.80 -5.89
C TYR A 76 -0.57 9.64 -5.00
N GLY A 77 -0.21 10.89 -4.73
CA GLY A 77 -1.03 11.81 -3.93
C GLY A 77 -2.40 12.07 -4.58
N LEU A 78 -2.41 12.40 -5.87
CA LEU A 78 -3.63 12.64 -6.64
C LEU A 78 -4.48 11.37 -6.74
N SER A 79 -3.85 10.24 -7.09
CA SER A 79 -4.54 8.97 -7.24
C SER A 79 -5.15 8.49 -5.93
N LYS A 80 -4.40 8.52 -4.83
CA LYS A 80 -4.89 8.08 -3.52
C LYS A 80 -6.16 8.82 -3.10
N PHE A 81 -6.21 10.09 -3.40
CA PHE A 81 -7.38 10.93 -3.15
C PHE A 81 -8.59 10.49 -3.98
N LEU A 82 -8.42 10.30 -5.29
CA LEU A 82 -9.49 9.89 -6.20
C LEU A 82 -9.90 8.43 -5.97
N MET A 83 -8.93 7.54 -5.79
CA MET A 83 -9.15 6.11 -5.62
C MET A 83 -9.82 5.74 -4.30
N GLY A 84 -9.82 6.64 -3.30
CA GLY A 84 -10.62 6.47 -2.09
C GLY A 84 -12.10 6.31 -2.42
N GLY A 85 -12.68 7.30 -3.12
CA GLY A 85 -14.10 7.25 -3.52
C GLY A 85 -14.45 6.13 -4.51
N VAL A 86 -13.51 5.75 -5.39
CA VAL A 86 -13.69 4.61 -6.31
C VAL A 86 -13.66 3.29 -5.56
N SER A 87 -12.73 3.14 -4.61
CA SER A 87 -12.57 1.94 -3.79
C SER A 87 -13.80 1.65 -2.93
N ASP A 88 -14.40 2.68 -2.33
CA ASP A 88 -15.60 2.53 -1.49
C ASP A 88 -16.80 1.93 -2.26
N ARG A 89 -16.81 2.11 -3.57
CA ARG A 89 -17.83 1.59 -4.49
C ARG A 89 -17.36 0.39 -5.31
N SER A 90 -16.22 -0.20 -4.95
CA SER A 90 -15.59 -1.29 -5.68
C SER A 90 -15.45 -2.53 -4.80
N ASN A 91 -15.32 -3.68 -5.45
CA ASN A 91 -14.98 -4.94 -4.81
C ASN A 91 -13.49 -4.93 -4.43
N ALA A 92 -13.18 -4.83 -3.13
CA ALA A 92 -11.80 -4.81 -2.63
C ALA A 92 -10.99 -6.04 -3.07
N ARG A 93 -11.64 -7.21 -3.22
CA ARG A 93 -11.02 -8.45 -3.69
C ARG A 93 -10.40 -8.31 -5.09
N VAL A 94 -10.98 -7.47 -5.93
CA VAL A 94 -10.52 -7.25 -7.32
C VAL A 94 -9.68 -5.99 -7.40
N PHE A 95 -10.11 -4.91 -6.73
CA PHE A 95 -9.53 -3.59 -6.87
C PHE A 95 -8.07 -3.52 -6.39
N LEU A 96 -7.78 -4.12 -5.22
CA LEU A 96 -6.42 -4.14 -4.68
C LEU A 96 -5.45 -4.94 -5.56
N PRO A 97 -5.73 -6.22 -5.93
CA PRO A 97 -4.83 -6.96 -6.80
C PRO A 97 -4.67 -6.35 -8.19
N LEU A 98 -5.73 -5.76 -8.75
CA LEU A 98 -5.67 -5.10 -10.06
C LEU A 98 -4.65 -3.95 -10.06
N GLY A 99 -4.72 -3.05 -9.07
CA GLY A 99 -3.74 -1.96 -8.95
C GLY A 99 -2.31 -2.46 -8.77
N LEU A 100 -2.12 -3.56 -8.03
CA LEU A 100 -0.82 -4.18 -7.84
C LEU A 100 -0.27 -4.76 -9.15
N VAL A 101 -1.09 -5.50 -9.92
CA VAL A 101 -0.68 -6.05 -11.23
C VAL A 101 -0.34 -4.93 -12.20
N LEU A 102 -1.16 -3.88 -12.29
CA LEU A 102 -0.89 -2.74 -13.16
C LEU A 102 0.42 -2.01 -12.77
N SER A 103 0.66 -1.79 -11.48
CA SER A 103 1.93 -1.25 -11.00
C SER A 103 3.11 -2.14 -11.37
N ALA A 104 2.98 -3.46 -11.22
CA ALA A 104 4.03 -4.42 -11.53
C ALA A 104 4.35 -4.44 -13.03
N LEU A 105 3.35 -4.42 -13.90
CA LEU A 105 3.54 -4.40 -15.35
C LEU A 105 4.27 -3.13 -15.81
N VAL A 106 3.89 -1.95 -15.28
CA VAL A 106 4.60 -0.71 -15.60
C VAL A 106 6.03 -0.71 -15.04
N THR A 107 6.25 -1.32 -13.87
CA THR A 107 7.60 -1.49 -13.31
C THR A 107 8.46 -2.41 -14.17
N MET A 108 7.90 -3.49 -14.71
CA MET A 108 8.60 -4.36 -15.67
C MET A 108 8.96 -3.60 -16.95
N PHE A 109 8.03 -2.81 -17.49
CA PHE A 109 8.30 -1.98 -18.65
C PHE A 109 9.42 -0.95 -18.39
N LEU A 110 9.43 -0.31 -17.21
CA LEU A 110 10.50 0.60 -16.81
C LEU A 110 11.87 -0.09 -16.80
N GLY A 111 11.94 -1.38 -16.47
CA GLY A 111 13.16 -2.19 -16.51
C GLY A 111 13.64 -2.59 -17.91
N THR A 112 12.97 -2.16 -18.98
CA THR A 112 13.40 -2.38 -20.36
C THR A 112 14.28 -1.24 -20.86
N SER A 113 15.05 -1.48 -21.92
CA SER A 113 15.81 -0.41 -22.61
C SER A 113 14.92 0.73 -23.10
N ALA A 114 13.68 0.43 -23.52
CA ALA A 114 12.70 1.45 -23.89
C ALA A 114 12.24 2.27 -22.68
N GLY A 115 12.00 1.63 -21.53
CA GLY A 115 11.55 2.31 -20.31
C GLY A 115 12.57 3.29 -19.73
N ILE A 116 13.86 2.98 -19.85
CA ILE A 116 14.97 3.84 -19.37
C ILE A 116 15.62 4.65 -20.51
N SER A 117 15.00 4.74 -21.68
CA SER A 117 15.58 5.40 -22.87
C SER A 117 15.71 6.91 -22.72
N SER A 118 14.87 7.54 -21.92
CA SER A 118 14.86 9.00 -21.72
C SER A 118 14.20 9.39 -20.40
N ILE A 119 14.53 10.58 -19.90
CA ILE A 119 13.90 11.15 -18.71
C ILE A 119 12.38 11.28 -18.86
N ILE A 120 11.90 11.63 -20.05
CA ILE A 120 10.45 11.74 -20.34
C ILE A 120 9.77 10.38 -20.15
N MET A 121 10.37 9.30 -20.67
CA MET A 121 9.81 7.95 -20.52
C MET A 121 9.83 7.50 -19.07
N MET A 122 10.92 7.78 -18.35
CA MET A 122 11.01 7.51 -16.92
C MET A 122 9.97 8.31 -16.12
N PHE A 123 9.74 9.58 -16.45
CA PHE A 123 8.72 10.42 -15.84
C PHE A 123 7.32 9.84 -16.04
N ILE A 124 6.97 9.47 -17.27
CA ILE A 124 5.65 8.89 -17.62
C ILE A 124 5.45 7.57 -16.86
N THR A 125 6.44 6.68 -16.87
CA THR A 125 6.34 5.40 -16.18
C THR A 125 6.26 5.55 -14.66
N GLN A 126 7.02 6.47 -14.07
CA GLN A 126 6.93 6.79 -12.65
C GLN A 126 5.56 7.39 -12.30
N PHE A 127 5.01 8.24 -13.15
CA PHE A 127 3.65 8.76 -12.97
C PHE A 127 2.62 7.62 -12.98
N LEU A 128 2.68 6.70 -13.94
CA LEU A 128 1.76 5.57 -14.01
C LEU A 128 1.91 4.62 -12.81
N ILE A 129 3.13 4.33 -12.38
CA ILE A 129 3.37 3.54 -11.17
C ILE A 129 2.70 4.23 -9.97
N GLY A 130 2.98 5.51 -9.74
CA GLY A 130 2.38 6.29 -8.67
C GLY A 130 0.85 6.29 -8.72
N TRP A 131 0.29 6.41 -9.91
CA TRP A 131 -1.16 6.37 -10.13
C TRP A 131 -1.79 5.05 -9.67
N PHE A 132 -1.25 3.91 -10.11
CA PHE A 132 -1.75 2.59 -9.71
C PHE A 132 -1.44 2.25 -8.26
N GLN A 133 -0.38 2.78 -7.69
CA GLN A 133 -0.04 2.65 -6.26
C GLN A 133 -1.13 3.25 -5.34
N GLY A 134 -1.86 4.27 -5.80
CA GLY A 134 -2.98 4.84 -5.07
C GLY A 134 -4.15 3.89 -4.83
N MET A 135 -4.22 2.78 -5.58
CA MET A 135 -5.25 1.74 -5.44
C MET A 135 -4.99 0.78 -4.26
N GLY A 136 -3.85 0.87 -3.58
CA GLY A 136 -3.46 -0.11 -2.54
C GLY A 136 -4.11 0.11 -1.19
N TRP A 137 -4.02 1.32 -0.63
CA TRP A 137 -4.46 1.60 0.74
C TRP A 137 -5.99 1.63 0.91
N PRO A 138 -6.77 2.30 0.05
CA PRO A 138 -8.20 2.47 0.26
C PRO A 138 -8.97 1.15 0.41
N PRO A 139 -8.77 0.12 -0.43
CA PRO A 139 -9.47 -1.15 -0.27
C PRO A 139 -9.07 -1.89 1.01
N CYS A 140 -7.85 -1.71 1.52
CA CYS A 140 -7.44 -2.26 2.81
C CYS A 140 -8.21 -1.60 3.95
N GLY A 141 -8.35 -0.27 3.93
CA GLY A 141 -9.16 0.47 4.90
C GLY A 141 -10.61 0.02 4.90
N ARG A 142 -11.22 -0.12 3.71
CA ARG A 142 -12.58 -0.64 3.55
C ARG A 142 -12.72 -2.05 4.15
N VAL A 143 -11.85 -2.97 3.82
CA VAL A 143 -11.86 -4.33 4.37
C VAL A 143 -11.72 -4.32 5.88
N MET A 144 -10.81 -3.50 6.42
CA MET A 144 -10.63 -3.35 7.86
C MET A 144 -11.89 -2.87 8.58
N THR A 145 -12.62 -1.92 8.00
CA THR A 145 -13.87 -1.42 8.61
C THR A 145 -14.98 -2.46 8.61
N HIS A 146 -15.07 -3.29 7.59
CA HIS A 146 -16.14 -4.30 7.50
C HIS A 146 -15.86 -5.61 8.26
N TRP A 147 -14.56 -5.98 8.43
CA TRP A 147 -14.18 -7.26 9.05
C TRP A 147 -13.74 -7.15 10.52
N PHE A 148 -13.43 -5.94 11.01
CA PHE A 148 -12.92 -5.72 12.36
C PHE A 148 -13.73 -4.66 13.07
N SER A 149 -14.18 -5.00 14.29
CA SER A 149 -15.00 -4.11 15.13
C SER A 149 -14.21 -2.89 15.59
N GLN A 150 -14.93 -1.85 16.01
CA GLN A 150 -14.33 -0.57 16.41
C GLN A 150 -13.33 -0.74 17.56
N ASN A 151 -13.62 -1.60 18.54
CA ASN A 151 -12.80 -1.82 19.72
C ASN A 151 -11.47 -2.55 19.46
N GLU A 152 -11.33 -3.25 18.32
CA GLU A 152 -10.10 -4.00 17.96
C GLU A 152 -9.38 -3.40 16.74
N ARG A 153 -10.02 -2.45 16.05
CA ARG A 153 -9.54 -1.93 14.75
C ARG A 153 -8.21 -1.20 14.88
N GLY A 154 -7.99 -0.44 15.95
CA GLY A 154 -6.74 0.28 16.19
C GLY A 154 -5.53 -0.67 16.18
N THR A 155 -5.56 -1.70 17.04
CA THR A 155 -4.51 -2.71 17.13
C THR A 155 -4.33 -3.47 15.81
N LYS A 156 -5.44 -3.85 15.15
CA LYS A 156 -5.37 -4.56 13.86
C LYS A 156 -4.77 -3.69 12.77
N MET A 157 -5.12 -2.40 12.71
CA MET A 157 -4.54 -1.44 11.77
C MET A 157 -3.04 -1.24 12.01
N SER A 158 -2.59 -1.17 13.25
CA SER A 158 -1.17 -1.02 13.59
C SER A 158 -0.35 -2.23 13.13
N ILE A 159 -0.85 -3.45 13.39
CA ILE A 159 -0.20 -4.68 12.91
C ILE A 159 -0.20 -4.73 11.38
N TRP A 160 -1.33 -4.43 10.75
CA TRP A 160 -1.42 -4.40 9.29
C TRP A 160 -0.49 -3.35 8.67
N ASN A 161 -0.32 -2.20 9.32
CA ASN A 161 0.53 -1.14 8.82
C ASN A 161 2.02 -1.55 8.70
N VAL A 162 2.47 -2.54 9.46
CA VAL A 162 3.81 -3.15 9.32
C VAL A 162 4.04 -3.74 7.92
N ALA A 163 2.98 -4.07 7.18
CA ALA A 163 3.08 -4.64 5.84
C ALA A 163 3.93 -3.80 4.88
N HIS A 164 3.84 -2.46 4.99
CA HIS A 164 4.64 -1.59 4.12
C HIS A 164 6.14 -1.65 4.44
N ASN A 165 6.52 -1.78 5.71
CA ASN A 165 7.92 -1.93 6.10
C ASN A 165 8.47 -3.31 5.71
N VAL A 166 7.64 -4.37 5.82
CA VAL A 166 8.03 -5.71 5.36
C VAL A 166 8.29 -5.69 3.85
N GLY A 167 7.35 -5.21 3.05
CA GLY A 167 7.51 -5.11 1.60
C GLY A 167 8.64 -4.17 1.18
N GLY A 168 8.71 -2.98 1.80
CA GLY A 168 9.75 -1.99 1.52
C GLY A 168 11.16 -2.49 1.86
N GLY A 169 11.32 -3.20 2.97
CA GLY A 169 12.60 -3.77 3.36
C GLY A 169 13.04 -4.98 2.52
N MET A 170 12.13 -5.65 1.84
CA MET A 170 12.49 -6.78 0.98
C MET A 170 13.10 -6.35 -0.37
N ILE A 171 12.80 -5.15 -0.86
CA ILE A 171 13.21 -4.74 -2.20
C ILE A 171 14.72 -4.57 -2.33
N GLY A 172 15.44 -4.10 -1.30
CA GLY A 172 16.88 -3.95 -1.32
C GLY A 172 17.61 -5.28 -1.55
N PRO A 173 17.41 -6.31 -0.70
CA PRO A 173 17.96 -7.65 -0.93
C PRO A 173 17.51 -8.25 -2.27
N MET A 174 16.26 -8.09 -2.67
CA MET A 174 15.78 -8.61 -3.96
C MET A 174 16.55 -7.99 -5.14
N ALA A 175 16.80 -6.69 -5.11
CA ALA A 175 17.61 -6.03 -6.14
C ALA A 175 19.07 -6.53 -6.14
N ALA A 176 19.68 -6.62 -4.96
CA ALA A 176 21.07 -7.06 -4.81
C ALA A 176 21.28 -8.53 -5.23
N TYR A 177 20.47 -9.45 -4.71
CA TYR A 177 20.55 -10.86 -5.08
C TYR A 177 20.06 -11.12 -6.50
N GLY A 178 19.07 -10.37 -6.97
CA GLY A 178 18.61 -10.44 -8.35
C GLY A 178 19.71 -10.06 -9.34
N LEU A 179 20.54 -9.06 -9.03
CA LEU A 179 21.73 -8.74 -9.82
C LEU A 179 22.71 -9.92 -9.85
N LEU A 180 22.97 -10.57 -8.70
CA LEU A 180 23.88 -11.72 -8.61
C LEU A 180 23.37 -12.95 -9.38
N TRP A 181 22.06 -13.23 -9.33
CA TRP A 181 21.46 -14.41 -9.96
C TRP A 181 21.25 -14.27 -11.46
N PHE A 182 20.88 -13.08 -11.90
CA PHE A 182 20.52 -12.83 -13.31
C PHE A 182 21.58 -12.06 -14.10
N GLY A 183 22.63 -11.55 -13.44
CA GLY A 183 23.69 -10.78 -14.10
C GLY A 183 23.24 -9.43 -14.67
N SER A 184 22.00 -8.98 -14.33
CA SER A 184 21.41 -7.73 -14.83
C SER A 184 20.72 -6.99 -13.69
N TRP A 185 21.13 -5.74 -13.47
CA TRP A 185 20.51 -4.89 -12.47
C TRP A 185 19.06 -4.54 -12.82
N GLN A 186 18.72 -4.42 -14.12
CA GLN A 186 17.35 -4.16 -14.55
C GLN A 186 16.43 -5.32 -14.17
N ILE A 187 16.88 -6.56 -14.39
CA ILE A 187 16.10 -7.75 -14.02
C ILE A 187 15.99 -7.83 -12.49
N GLY A 188 17.09 -7.68 -11.77
CA GLY A 188 17.09 -7.74 -10.31
C GLY A 188 16.23 -6.67 -9.66
N THR A 189 16.29 -5.43 -10.15
CA THR A 189 15.60 -4.29 -9.54
C THR A 189 14.15 -4.14 -9.99
N PHE A 190 13.82 -4.45 -11.24
CA PHE A 190 12.48 -4.20 -11.78
C PHE A 190 11.70 -5.48 -12.05
N TRP A 191 12.25 -6.43 -12.81
CA TRP A 191 11.50 -7.60 -13.27
C TRP A 191 11.24 -8.61 -12.16
N PHE A 192 12.27 -8.98 -11.41
CA PHE A 192 12.15 -9.98 -10.35
C PHE A 192 11.14 -9.56 -9.26
N PRO A 193 11.23 -8.36 -8.67
CA PRO A 193 10.22 -7.90 -7.71
C PRO A 193 8.81 -7.78 -8.31
N ALA A 194 8.70 -7.37 -9.58
CA ALA A 194 7.41 -7.25 -10.24
C ALA A 194 6.73 -8.60 -10.47
N VAL A 195 7.48 -9.64 -10.85
CA VAL A 195 6.95 -11.01 -10.96
C VAL A 195 6.46 -11.51 -9.61
N VAL A 196 7.24 -11.30 -8.54
CA VAL A 196 6.82 -11.65 -7.17
C VAL A 196 5.57 -10.87 -6.77
N ALA A 197 5.48 -9.58 -7.11
CA ALA A 197 4.29 -8.77 -6.83
C ALA A 197 3.04 -9.28 -7.56
N ILE A 198 3.17 -9.78 -8.80
CA ILE A 198 2.07 -10.40 -9.53
C ILE A 198 1.60 -11.69 -8.84
N VAL A 199 2.53 -12.54 -8.38
CA VAL A 199 2.18 -13.74 -7.61
C VAL A 199 1.47 -13.37 -6.32
N VAL A 200 1.96 -12.35 -5.61
CA VAL A 200 1.32 -11.83 -4.39
C VAL A 200 -0.07 -11.27 -4.70
N ALA A 201 -0.26 -10.59 -5.84
CA ALA A 201 -1.58 -10.11 -6.26
C ALA A 201 -2.57 -11.26 -6.49
N MET A 202 -2.14 -12.37 -7.10
CA MET A 202 -2.96 -13.57 -7.26
C MET A 202 -3.34 -14.18 -5.90
N LEU A 203 -2.39 -14.29 -4.98
CA LEU A 203 -2.67 -14.78 -3.63
C LEU A 203 -3.64 -13.85 -2.88
N ALA A 204 -3.45 -12.54 -2.97
CA ALA A 204 -4.35 -11.56 -2.37
C ALA A 204 -5.78 -11.69 -2.95
N PHE A 205 -5.91 -11.86 -4.27
CA PHE A 205 -7.20 -12.11 -4.92
C PHE A 205 -7.90 -13.37 -4.38
N LEU A 206 -7.17 -14.43 -4.10
CA LEU A 206 -7.71 -15.67 -3.54
C LEU A 206 -8.13 -15.51 -2.07
N LEU A 207 -7.37 -14.75 -1.29
CA LEU A 207 -7.58 -14.61 0.15
C LEU A 207 -8.60 -13.54 0.53
N ILE A 208 -8.62 -12.40 -0.16
CA ILE A 208 -9.48 -11.26 0.19
C ILE A 208 -10.95 -11.59 -0.09
N ARG A 209 -11.82 -11.15 0.83
CA ARG A 209 -13.27 -11.05 0.66
C ARG A 209 -13.68 -9.61 0.97
N ASP A 210 -14.59 -9.05 0.18
CA ASP A 210 -14.96 -7.63 0.28
C ASP A 210 -15.62 -7.33 1.63
N THR A 211 -16.75 -7.99 1.90
CA THR A 211 -17.52 -7.81 3.14
C THR A 211 -17.94 -9.17 3.71
N PRO A 212 -18.24 -9.26 5.02
CA PRO A 212 -18.84 -10.47 5.61
C PRO A 212 -20.13 -10.90 4.91
N GLN A 213 -21.00 -9.93 4.57
CA GLN A 213 -22.27 -10.18 3.90
C GLN A 213 -22.09 -10.81 2.50
N SER A 214 -20.99 -10.50 1.82
CA SER A 214 -20.64 -11.14 0.55
C SER A 214 -20.34 -12.65 0.67
N THR A 215 -20.12 -13.12 1.91
CA THR A 215 -19.89 -14.54 2.23
C THR A 215 -21.06 -15.21 2.96
N GLY A 216 -22.14 -14.47 3.23
CA GLY A 216 -23.31 -14.93 3.99
C GLY A 216 -23.17 -14.77 5.50
N LEU A 217 -22.15 -14.06 5.96
CA LEU A 217 -21.97 -13.76 7.37
C LEU A 217 -22.68 -12.44 7.76
N PRO A 218 -23.14 -12.27 9.01
CA PRO A 218 -23.70 -11.01 9.47
C PRO A 218 -22.65 -9.89 9.48
N PRO A 219 -23.04 -8.59 9.50
CA PRO A 219 -22.12 -7.49 9.70
C PRO A 219 -21.32 -7.65 10.98
N ILE A 220 -20.10 -7.08 11.04
CA ILE A 220 -19.20 -7.22 12.21
C ILE A 220 -19.81 -6.59 13.46
N GLU A 221 -20.54 -5.49 13.32
CA GLU A 221 -21.24 -4.80 14.39
C GLU A 221 -22.24 -5.73 15.10
N LYS A 222 -23.04 -6.47 14.30
CA LYS A 222 -23.98 -7.45 14.81
C LYS A 222 -23.28 -8.67 15.42
N TYR A 223 -22.22 -9.18 14.78
CA TYR A 223 -21.46 -10.34 15.26
C TYR A 223 -20.75 -10.09 16.58
N ARG A 224 -20.20 -8.86 16.77
CA ARG A 224 -19.46 -8.48 17.99
C ARG A 224 -20.31 -7.71 19.01
N ASN A 225 -21.55 -7.35 18.66
CA ASN A 225 -22.38 -6.43 19.44
C ASN A 225 -21.65 -5.12 19.79
N ASP A 226 -20.92 -4.56 18.79
CA ASP A 226 -20.05 -3.40 18.93
C ASP A 226 -20.48 -2.32 17.92
N TYR A 227 -21.46 -1.53 18.34
CA TYR A 227 -22.03 -0.46 17.53
C TYR A 227 -21.38 0.89 17.85
N PRO A 228 -21.15 1.75 16.83
CA PRO A 228 -20.74 3.12 17.08
C PRO A 228 -21.74 3.86 17.98
N LYS A 229 -21.25 4.77 18.85
CA LYS A 229 -22.10 5.51 19.79
C LYS A 229 -23.29 6.25 19.14
N ASN A 230 -23.15 6.62 17.86
CA ASN A 230 -24.17 7.31 17.08
C ASN A 230 -24.73 6.41 15.96
N TYR A 231 -24.74 5.11 16.16
CA TYR A 231 -25.29 4.17 15.17
C TYR A 231 -26.79 4.43 15.00
N SER A 232 -27.21 4.64 13.76
CA SER A 232 -28.59 4.59 13.36
C SER A 232 -28.67 3.82 12.06
N GLU A 233 -29.75 3.05 11.83
CA GLU A 233 -29.96 2.34 10.55
C GLU A 233 -29.97 3.29 9.34
N LYS A 234 -30.30 4.58 9.56
CA LYS A 234 -30.19 5.64 8.56
C LYS A 234 -28.77 6.08 8.27
N SER A 235 -27.77 5.76 9.11
CA SER A 235 -26.36 6.11 8.90
C SER A 235 -25.68 5.19 7.88
N GLU A 236 -26.33 4.11 7.45
CA GLU A 236 -25.92 3.26 6.32
C GLU A 236 -26.19 3.91 4.95
N GLN A 237 -26.82 5.10 4.89
CA GLN A 237 -26.93 5.83 3.64
C GLN A 237 -25.54 6.27 3.17
N GLU A 238 -25.17 5.77 1.98
CA GLU A 238 -23.94 6.16 1.33
C GLU A 238 -23.90 7.67 1.08
N LEU A 239 -23.06 8.38 1.82
CA LEU A 239 -22.79 9.81 1.57
C LEU A 239 -22.20 9.98 0.18
N THR A 240 -22.58 11.06 -0.49
CA THR A 240 -21.96 11.39 -1.78
C THR A 240 -20.49 11.77 -1.58
N THR A 241 -19.63 11.47 -2.55
CA THR A 241 -18.21 11.85 -2.50
C THR A 241 -18.04 13.34 -2.26
N LYS A 242 -18.94 14.17 -2.79
CA LYS A 242 -18.94 15.62 -2.60
C LYS A 242 -19.22 16.01 -1.14
N GLU A 243 -20.20 15.38 -0.50
CA GLU A 243 -20.51 15.64 0.91
C GLU A 243 -19.37 15.20 1.83
N ILE A 244 -18.79 14.01 1.61
CA ILE A 244 -17.64 13.54 2.37
C ILE A 244 -16.51 14.55 2.26
N PHE A 245 -16.17 14.97 1.06
CA PHE A 245 -15.05 15.86 0.80
C PHE A 245 -15.24 17.26 1.41
N PHE A 246 -16.33 17.94 1.07
CA PHE A 246 -16.53 19.33 1.50
C PHE A 246 -16.96 19.45 2.96
N LYS A 247 -17.82 18.55 3.44
CA LYS A 247 -18.40 18.65 4.78
C LYS A 247 -17.51 18.03 5.86
N TYR A 248 -16.95 16.85 5.60
CA TYR A 248 -16.24 16.06 6.62
C TYR A 248 -14.71 16.14 6.50
N VAL A 249 -14.15 16.37 5.32
CA VAL A 249 -12.70 16.45 5.12
C VAL A 249 -12.22 17.90 5.16
N LEU A 250 -12.63 18.73 4.22
CA LEU A 250 -12.13 20.12 4.13
C LEU A 250 -12.52 21.00 5.31
N ASN A 251 -13.67 20.76 5.91
CA ASN A 251 -14.18 21.57 7.02
C ASN A 251 -13.68 21.10 8.41
N ASN A 252 -12.87 20.03 8.45
CA ASN A 252 -12.35 19.48 9.70
C ASN A 252 -10.95 20.03 10.00
N LYS A 253 -10.86 20.98 10.93
CA LYS A 253 -9.59 21.61 11.35
C LYS A 253 -8.55 20.59 11.86
N ILE A 254 -8.99 19.55 12.57
CA ILE A 254 -8.08 18.52 13.11
C ILE A 254 -7.39 17.77 11.97
N LEU A 255 -8.12 17.45 10.89
CA LEU A 255 -7.51 16.81 9.72
C LEU A 255 -6.46 17.69 9.06
N TRP A 256 -6.64 19.02 9.04
CA TRP A 256 -5.63 19.95 8.53
C TRP A 256 -4.36 19.96 9.38
N TYR A 257 -4.47 19.97 10.73
CA TYR A 257 -3.30 19.87 11.60
C TYR A 257 -2.55 18.58 11.39
N ILE A 258 -3.28 17.45 11.29
CA ILE A 258 -2.66 16.12 11.02
C ILE A 258 -2.01 16.10 9.63
N ALA A 259 -2.66 16.63 8.61
CA ALA A 259 -2.12 16.71 7.25
C ALA A 259 -0.83 17.53 7.21
N PHE A 260 -0.80 18.68 7.89
CA PHE A 260 0.36 19.55 7.94
C PHE A 260 1.53 18.89 8.71
N ALA A 261 1.26 18.28 9.85
CA ALA A 261 2.28 17.51 10.59
C ALA A 261 2.85 16.37 9.75
N ASN A 262 1.98 15.62 9.04
CA ASN A 262 2.43 14.55 8.14
C ASN A 262 3.30 15.07 6.99
N ALA A 263 3.06 16.28 6.47
CA ALA A 263 3.91 16.84 5.41
C ALA A 263 5.38 16.92 5.84
N PHE A 264 5.68 17.37 7.06
CA PHE A 264 7.05 17.41 7.57
C PHE A 264 7.62 16.02 7.84
N VAL A 265 6.83 15.11 8.41
CA VAL A 265 7.26 13.72 8.64
C VAL A 265 7.65 13.05 7.31
N TYR A 266 6.83 13.21 6.29
CA TYR A 266 7.10 12.63 4.97
C TYR A 266 8.23 13.33 4.22
N LEU A 267 8.42 14.64 4.41
CA LEU A 267 9.58 15.36 3.86
C LEU A 267 10.89 14.73 4.33
N VAL A 268 11.04 14.50 5.63
CA VAL A 268 12.24 13.86 6.20
C VAL A 268 12.34 12.41 5.73
N ARG A 269 11.24 11.63 5.87
CA ARG A 269 11.25 10.21 5.54
C ARG A 269 11.62 9.94 4.08
N TYR A 270 10.98 10.63 3.15
CA TYR A 270 11.24 10.39 1.73
C TYR A 270 12.54 11.04 1.26
N GLY A 271 12.93 12.17 1.83
CA GLY A 271 14.25 12.76 1.56
C GLY A 271 15.37 11.76 1.84
N VAL A 272 15.30 11.05 2.97
CA VAL A 272 16.28 9.99 3.29
C VAL A 272 16.10 8.79 2.36
N LEU A 273 14.91 8.21 2.30
CA LEU A 273 14.67 6.98 1.54
C LEU A 273 14.98 7.10 0.04
N ASP A 274 14.69 8.25 -0.56
CA ASP A 274 14.83 8.43 -2.01
C ASP A 274 16.27 8.72 -2.43
N TRP A 275 17.09 9.26 -1.54
CA TRP A 275 18.47 9.65 -1.87
C TRP A 275 19.53 8.81 -1.16
N ALA A 276 19.19 8.04 -0.12
CA ALA A 276 20.15 7.23 0.62
C ALA A 276 20.92 6.24 -0.27
N PRO A 277 20.30 5.50 -1.21
CA PRO A 277 21.05 4.59 -2.08
C PRO A 277 22.14 5.31 -2.89
N THR A 278 21.80 6.42 -3.53
CA THR A 278 22.73 7.23 -4.32
C THR A 278 23.83 7.83 -3.45
N TYR A 279 23.48 8.36 -2.28
CA TYR A 279 24.45 8.92 -1.32
C TYR A 279 25.43 7.86 -0.82
N LEU A 280 24.93 6.70 -0.41
CA LEU A 280 25.77 5.62 0.12
C LEU A 280 26.75 5.10 -0.94
N LYS A 281 26.30 4.96 -2.17
CA LYS A 281 27.15 4.50 -3.28
C LYS A 281 28.15 5.57 -3.71
N ASP A 282 27.66 6.77 -4.07
CA ASP A 282 28.48 7.79 -4.74
C ASP A 282 29.41 8.53 -3.77
N ILE A 283 28.95 8.81 -2.53
CA ILE A 283 29.71 9.61 -1.57
C ILE A 283 30.46 8.73 -0.57
N LYS A 284 29.85 7.62 -0.15
CA LYS A 284 30.45 6.71 0.84
C LYS A 284 31.19 5.53 0.21
N GLY A 285 31.00 5.28 -1.09
CA GLY A 285 31.68 4.20 -1.81
C GLY A 285 31.22 2.80 -1.43
N TYR A 286 30.02 2.65 -0.89
CA TYR A 286 29.48 1.34 -0.50
C TYR A 286 29.15 0.51 -1.73
N ASP A 287 29.35 -0.81 -1.61
CA ASP A 287 28.89 -1.75 -2.63
C ASP A 287 27.36 -1.78 -2.72
N ILE A 288 26.82 -2.07 -3.89
CA ILE A 288 25.38 -2.08 -4.16
C ILE A 288 24.63 -3.06 -3.24
N LYS A 289 25.27 -4.16 -2.85
CA LYS A 289 24.73 -5.12 -1.89
C LYS A 289 24.55 -4.49 -0.50
N ASP A 290 25.55 -3.76 -0.03
CA ASP A 290 25.51 -3.09 1.28
C ASP A 290 24.49 -1.96 1.27
N VAL A 291 24.37 -1.23 0.17
CA VAL A 291 23.32 -0.21 -0.05
C VAL A 291 21.93 -0.84 0.07
N GLY A 292 21.71 -2.00 -0.56
CA GLY A 292 20.44 -2.73 -0.47
C GLY A 292 20.10 -3.14 0.96
N TRP A 293 21.07 -3.66 1.71
CA TRP A 293 20.89 -4.04 3.11
C TRP A 293 20.68 -2.84 4.03
N ALA A 294 21.39 -1.74 3.82
CA ALA A 294 21.20 -0.50 4.59
C ALA A 294 19.78 0.06 4.39
N TYR A 295 19.26 0.03 3.16
CA TYR A 295 17.90 0.40 2.85
C TYR A 295 16.88 -0.49 3.59
N SER A 296 17.10 -1.79 3.59
CA SER A 296 16.26 -2.76 4.30
C SER A 296 16.27 -2.56 5.81
N ALA A 297 17.44 -2.33 6.38
CA ALA A 297 17.60 -2.07 7.81
C ALA A 297 16.80 -0.82 8.23
N TYR A 298 16.81 0.24 7.42
CA TYR A 298 16.02 1.44 7.65
C TYR A 298 14.51 1.13 7.71
N GLU A 299 13.99 0.39 6.75
CA GLU A 299 12.56 0.03 6.70
C GLU A 299 12.18 -0.92 7.85
N TRP A 300 12.99 -1.92 8.14
CA TRP A 300 12.67 -2.90 9.19
C TRP A 300 12.83 -2.33 10.60
N ALA A 301 13.75 -1.40 10.82
CA ALA A 301 13.89 -0.71 12.09
C ALA A 301 12.63 0.10 12.48
N ALA A 302 11.81 0.48 11.52
CA ALA A 302 10.53 1.16 11.79
C ALA A 302 9.43 0.21 12.32
N ILE A 303 9.58 -1.12 12.18
CA ILE A 303 8.56 -2.11 12.60
C ILE A 303 8.32 -2.06 14.12
N PRO A 304 9.33 -2.21 14.99
CA PRO A 304 9.11 -2.12 16.43
C PRO A 304 8.52 -0.76 16.84
N GLY A 305 8.97 0.33 16.23
CA GLY A 305 8.42 1.67 16.48
C GLY A 305 6.92 1.75 16.18
N THR A 306 6.49 1.22 15.05
CA THR A 306 5.08 1.19 14.64
C THR A 306 4.22 0.39 15.64
N ILE A 307 4.71 -0.77 16.09
CA ILE A 307 4.00 -1.63 17.05
C ILE A 307 3.91 -0.94 18.42
N ILE A 308 5.02 -0.38 18.91
CA ILE A 308 5.08 0.33 20.19
C ILE A 308 4.15 1.54 20.18
N CYS A 309 4.14 2.34 19.10
CA CYS A 309 3.23 3.48 18.98
C CYS A 309 1.77 3.06 19.01
N GLY A 310 1.39 1.98 18.31
CA GLY A 310 0.03 1.43 18.36
C GLY A 310 -0.35 0.95 19.76
N TRP A 311 0.56 0.25 20.45
CA TRP A 311 0.35 -0.20 21.83
C TRP A 311 0.21 0.97 22.81
N LEU A 312 1.07 1.98 22.71
CA LEU A 312 0.99 3.20 23.53
C LEU A 312 -0.34 3.94 23.30
N SER A 313 -0.76 4.10 22.04
CA SER A 313 -2.03 4.74 21.69
C SER A 313 -3.20 4.06 22.39
N ASP A 314 -3.28 2.73 22.35
CA ASP A 314 -4.41 1.99 22.88
C ASP A 314 -4.36 1.87 24.42
N LYS A 315 -3.18 1.59 24.99
CA LYS A 315 -3.03 1.28 26.43
C LYS A 315 -2.79 2.51 27.30
N VAL A 316 -1.97 3.47 26.83
CA VAL A 316 -1.61 4.65 27.60
C VAL A 316 -2.58 5.80 27.32
N PHE A 317 -2.81 6.09 26.04
CA PHE A 317 -3.63 7.23 25.62
C PHE A 317 -5.11 6.86 25.41
N LYS A 318 -5.49 5.57 25.56
CA LYS A 318 -6.87 5.06 25.41
C LYS A 318 -7.55 5.49 24.12
N GLY A 319 -6.78 5.56 23.02
CA GLY A 319 -7.26 5.97 21.71
C GLY A 319 -7.63 7.46 21.60
N ARG A 320 -7.12 8.29 22.50
CA ARG A 320 -7.37 9.75 22.53
C ARG A 320 -6.31 10.52 21.75
#